data_453077fd0941bf356f52f54f88c8f3f6
#
_entry.id   453077fd0941bf356f52f54f88c8f3f6
#
_cell.length_a   1.000
_cell.length_b   1.000
_cell.length_c   1.000
_cell.angle_alpha   90.00
_cell.angle_beta   90.00
_cell.angle_gamma   90.00
#
_symmetry.space_group_name_H-M   'P 1'
#
loop_
_entity.id
_entity.type
_entity.pdbx_description
1 polymer ?
#
loop_
_entity_poly.entity_id
_entity_poly.type
_entity_poly.pdbx_seq_one_letter_code
_entity_poly.pdbx_strand_id
1 'polypeptide(L)'
;MSTGVPRAKQAKGNTLPDIIRPYGDTTGDGMVQVSFTLPIPLDKLAEGAALQLAAKMGLAPALLVHAKAMGSDFTFFILYGSVSHLVNLSEVVVVEREFALLSAKEVNAAIKRRLRRKLVVVGACIGTDAHTVGIDAILNIKGFAGEKGLEYYTEIKVVNCGAQVLVPELVARARAARADAVLVSQVVTQKDAHIHNTMTMSAAFREAYPAGKVPLLIVGGPRFDQGSAATLGVDRIFGKGTTPGEVASYLVHAIRGGKVAASLA
;
A
#
# COMPACT_ATOMS: atom_id res chain seq x y z
N MET A 1 19.95 19.71 -0.61
CA MET A 1 21.20 18.97 -0.77
C MET A 1 20.93 17.53 -0.35
N SER A 2 20.76 16.64 -1.32
CA SER A 2 20.43 15.22 -1.10
C SER A 2 21.71 14.46 -0.81
N THR A 3 21.84 13.93 0.41
CA THR A 3 22.95 13.04 0.77
C THR A 3 22.59 11.62 0.33
N GLY A 4 23.18 11.20 -0.79
CA GLY A 4 23.06 9.83 -1.27
C GLY A 4 23.71 8.84 -0.29
N VAL A 5 22.95 7.84 0.13
CA VAL A 5 23.42 6.71 0.92
C VAL A 5 24.21 5.75 0.02
N PRO A 6 25.38 5.23 0.43
CA PRO A 6 26.17 4.35 -0.40
C PRO A 6 25.49 2.99 -0.64
N ARG A 7 25.51 2.58 -1.89
CA ARG A 7 25.05 1.28 -2.40
C ARG A 7 25.56 0.11 -1.54
N ALA A 8 24.67 -0.75 -1.06
CA ALA A 8 25.03 -1.99 -0.36
C ALA A 8 25.99 -2.83 -1.22
N LYS A 9 27.05 -3.37 -0.60
CA LYS A 9 28.06 -4.23 -1.24
C LYS A 9 27.39 -5.44 -1.88
N GLN A 10 27.43 -5.50 -3.21
CA GLN A 10 27.03 -6.66 -3.97
C GLN A 10 27.96 -7.85 -3.71
N ALA A 11 27.37 -9.03 -3.58
CA ALA A 11 28.11 -10.28 -3.52
C ALA A 11 28.89 -10.48 -4.82
N LYS A 12 30.13 -11.01 -4.70
CA LYS A 12 31.06 -11.24 -5.81
C LYS A 12 30.45 -12.12 -6.90
N GLY A 13 30.40 -11.62 -8.14
CA GLY A 13 30.37 -12.49 -9.29
C GLY A 13 29.49 -12.12 -10.51
N ASN A 14 28.60 -11.13 -10.44
CA ASN A 14 27.84 -10.73 -11.64
C ASN A 14 27.75 -9.19 -11.70
N THR A 15 28.52 -8.57 -12.56
CA THR A 15 28.34 -7.16 -12.92
C THR A 15 27.08 -7.07 -13.76
N LEU A 16 26.02 -6.47 -13.21
CA LEU A 16 24.81 -6.17 -13.99
C LEU A 16 25.16 -5.17 -15.10
N PRO A 17 24.59 -5.33 -16.31
CA PRO A 17 24.78 -4.34 -17.38
C PRO A 17 24.18 -2.99 -16.93
N ASP A 18 24.81 -1.89 -17.34
CA ASP A 18 24.30 -0.55 -17.02
C ASP A 18 22.96 -0.26 -17.70
N ILE A 19 22.76 -0.85 -18.88
CA ILE A 19 21.53 -0.71 -19.68
C ILE A 19 20.87 -2.09 -19.79
N ILE A 20 19.59 -2.17 -19.47
CA ILE A 20 18.81 -3.39 -19.57
C ILE A 20 17.67 -3.26 -20.58
N ARG A 21 17.35 -4.37 -21.22
CA ARG A 21 16.19 -4.59 -22.09
C ARG A 21 15.49 -5.90 -21.68
N PRO A 22 14.23 -6.11 -22.07
CA PRO A 22 13.60 -7.41 -21.90
C PRO A 22 14.46 -8.52 -22.53
N TYR A 23 14.54 -9.65 -21.86
CA TYR A 23 15.26 -10.81 -22.38
C TYR A 23 14.48 -11.50 -23.50
N GLY A 24 13.13 -11.41 -23.48
CA GLY A 24 12.23 -12.23 -24.27
C GLY A 24 11.83 -13.48 -23.50
N ASP A 25 11.18 -14.42 -24.18
CA ASP A 25 10.69 -15.63 -23.54
C ASP A 25 11.71 -16.78 -23.51
N THR A 26 12.19 -17.25 -24.66
CA THR A 26 13.02 -18.46 -24.76
C THR A 26 14.41 -18.24 -25.38
N THR A 27 14.61 -17.21 -26.16
CA THR A 27 15.80 -17.05 -27.02
C THR A 27 16.64 -15.84 -26.69
N GLY A 28 16.23 -14.99 -25.76
CA GLY A 28 16.89 -13.73 -25.48
C GLY A 28 16.77 -12.73 -26.61
N ASP A 29 15.75 -12.86 -27.44
CA ASP A 29 15.48 -12.03 -28.62
C ASP A 29 14.93 -10.63 -28.30
N GLY A 30 14.57 -10.40 -27.04
CA GLY A 30 13.99 -9.14 -26.58
C GLY A 30 12.52 -8.94 -26.96
N MET A 31 11.88 -9.95 -27.51
CA MET A 31 10.46 -9.91 -27.85
C MET A 31 9.59 -9.96 -26.60
N VAL A 32 8.58 -9.11 -26.56
CA VAL A 32 7.57 -9.09 -25.49
C VAL A 32 6.19 -9.23 -26.07
N GLN A 33 5.27 -9.80 -25.28
CA GLN A 33 3.86 -9.87 -25.62
C GLN A 33 3.12 -8.71 -24.95
N VAL A 34 2.22 -8.08 -25.70
CA VAL A 34 1.22 -7.17 -25.16
C VAL A 34 -0.16 -7.62 -25.61
N SER A 35 -1.16 -7.51 -24.73
CA SER A 35 -2.54 -7.74 -25.07
C SER A 35 -3.44 -6.64 -24.54
N PHE A 36 -4.43 -6.26 -25.34
CA PHE A 36 -5.42 -5.24 -24.97
C PHE A 36 -6.69 -5.39 -25.80
N THR A 37 -7.74 -4.70 -25.38
CA THR A 37 -9.00 -4.61 -26.10
C THR A 37 -9.21 -3.19 -26.61
N LEU A 38 -9.62 -3.05 -27.86
CA LEU A 38 -10.03 -1.77 -28.43
C LEU A 38 -11.56 -1.72 -28.58
N PRO A 39 -12.20 -0.56 -28.35
CA PRO A 39 -13.65 -0.37 -28.50
C PRO A 39 -14.02 -0.14 -29.97
N ILE A 40 -13.71 -1.08 -30.84
CA ILE A 40 -14.04 -1.07 -32.27
C ILE A 40 -14.31 -2.51 -32.74
N PRO A 41 -15.18 -2.70 -33.75
CA PRO A 41 -15.41 -4.00 -34.37
C PRO A 41 -14.14 -4.58 -35.01
N LEU A 42 -14.09 -5.90 -35.15
CA LEU A 42 -12.97 -6.58 -35.78
C LEU A 42 -13.01 -6.37 -37.32
N ASP A 43 -12.07 -5.60 -37.81
CA ASP A 43 -11.83 -5.37 -39.23
C ASP A 43 -10.35 -4.99 -39.48
N LYS A 44 -10.00 -4.67 -40.72
CA LYS A 44 -8.62 -4.26 -41.07
C LYS A 44 -8.19 -2.94 -40.45
N LEU A 45 -9.13 -2.04 -40.20
CA LEU A 45 -8.84 -0.79 -39.49
C LEU A 45 -8.49 -1.05 -38.02
N ALA A 46 -9.21 -1.95 -37.37
CA ALA A 46 -8.94 -2.37 -35.99
C ALA A 46 -7.55 -3.05 -35.86
N GLU A 47 -7.19 -3.93 -36.79
CA GLU A 47 -5.86 -4.55 -36.85
C GLU A 47 -4.75 -3.48 -37.01
N GLY A 48 -4.94 -2.55 -37.92
CA GLY A 48 -4.01 -1.43 -38.15
C GLY A 48 -3.90 -0.51 -36.94
N ALA A 49 -5.00 -0.20 -36.27
CA ALA A 49 -5.02 0.59 -35.06
C ALA A 49 -4.26 -0.09 -33.90
N ALA A 50 -4.44 -1.42 -33.76
CA ALA A 50 -3.73 -2.20 -32.74
C ALA A 50 -2.20 -2.19 -32.99
N LEU A 51 -1.76 -2.39 -34.23
CA LEU A 51 -0.35 -2.31 -34.60
C LEU A 51 0.23 -0.91 -34.36
N GLN A 52 -0.50 0.13 -34.73
CA GLN A 52 -0.07 1.52 -34.51
C GLN A 52 0.02 1.84 -33.01
N LEU A 53 -0.93 1.36 -32.22
CA LEU A 53 -0.89 1.56 -30.77
C LEU A 53 0.32 0.84 -30.14
N ALA A 54 0.59 -0.41 -30.51
CA ALA A 54 1.77 -1.14 -30.06
C ALA A 54 3.07 -0.41 -30.42
N ALA A 55 3.18 0.13 -31.63
CA ALA A 55 4.33 0.93 -32.03
C ALA A 55 4.48 2.20 -31.19
N LYS A 56 3.38 2.90 -30.88
CA LYS A 56 3.38 4.05 -29.95
C LYS A 56 3.75 3.70 -28.52
N MET A 57 3.52 2.45 -28.10
CA MET A 57 3.97 1.90 -26.80
C MET A 57 5.45 1.50 -26.81
N GLY A 58 6.13 1.66 -27.93
CA GLY A 58 7.56 1.34 -28.07
C GLY A 58 7.86 -0.09 -28.51
N LEU A 59 6.87 -0.81 -29.06
CA LEU A 59 7.09 -2.12 -29.68
C LEU A 59 7.33 -1.93 -31.18
N ALA A 60 8.58 -2.08 -31.65
CA ALA A 60 8.93 -1.95 -33.06
C ALA A 60 10.04 -2.93 -33.46
N PRO A 61 9.84 -3.78 -34.47
CA PRO A 61 8.58 -4.00 -35.18
C PRO A 61 7.54 -4.72 -34.32
N ALA A 62 6.24 -4.41 -34.51
CA ALA A 62 5.14 -5.11 -33.88
C ALA A 62 4.49 -6.10 -34.85
N LEU A 63 4.15 -7.28 -34.34
CA LEU A 63 3.47 -8.35 -35.09
C LEU A 63 2.14 -8.66 -34.43
N LEU A 64 1.06 -8.61 -35.19
CA LEU A 64 -0.25 -9.05 -34.75
C LEU A 64 -0.31 -10.58 -34.82
N VAL A 65 -0.47 -11.23 -33.67
CA VAL A 65 -0.51 -12.72 -33.55
C VAL A 65 -1.94 -13.20 -33.46
N HIS A 66 -2.82 -12.45 -32.77
CA HIS A 66 -4.20 -12.86 -32.60
C HIS A 66 -5.11 -11.64 -32.50
N ALA A 67 -6.28 -11.76 -33.13
CA ALA A 67 -7.38 -10.81 -33.02
C ALA A 67 -8.69 -11.57 -32.87
N LYS A 68 -9.53 -11.16 -31.92
CA LYS A 68 -10.83 -11.81 -31.65
C LYS A 68 -11.88 -10.77 -31.32
N ALA A 69 -13.01 -10.83 -32.04
CA ALA A 69 -14.18 -10.04 -31.70
C ALA A 69 -14.74 -10.43 -30.33
N MET A 70 -15.00 -9.42 -29.51
CA MET A 70 -15.62 -9.53 -28.18
C MET A 70 -17.00 -8.85 -28.19
N GLY A 71 -17.94 -9.46 -28.92
CA GLY A 71 -19.22 -8.85 -29.26
C GLY A 71 -19.15 -7.97 -30.50
N SER A 72 -20.11 -7.04 -30.64
CA SER A 72 -20.23 -6.16 -31.83
C SER A 72 -19.24 -5.01 -31.86
N ASP A 73 -18.82 -4.52 -30.68
CA ASP A 73 -18.19 -3.20 -30.55
C ASP A 73 -16.77 -3.24 -29.99
N PHE A 74 -16.26 -4.45 -29.66
CA PHE A 74 -14.93 -4.60 -29.06
C PHE A 74 -14.12 -5.69 -29.74
N THR A 75 -12.81 -5.49 -29.85
CA THR A 75 -11.88 -6.50 -30.36
C THR A 75 -10.68 -6.64 -29.40
N PHE A 76 -10.41 -7.88 -29.01
CA PHE A 76 -9.23 -8.27 -28.23
C PHE A 76 -8.08 -8.60 -29.17
N PHE A 77 -6.88 -8.12 -28.85
CA PHE A 77 -5.65 -8.31 -29.61
C PHE A 77 -4.54 -8.90 -28.76
N ILE A 78 -3.70 -9.71 -29.39
CA ILE A 78 -2.40 -10.14 -28.87
C ILE A 78 -1.34 -9.78 -29.90
N LEU A 79 -0.34 -9.01 -29.48
CA LEU A 79 0.77 -8.58 -30.31
C LEU A 79 2.09 -8.95 -29.68
N TYR A 80 3.07 -9.24 -30.51
CA TYR A 80 4.47 -9.39 -30.13
C TYR A 80 5.30 -8.26 -30.75
N GLY A 81 6.35 -7.87 -30.07
CA GLY A 81 7.28 -6.88 -30.63
C GLY A 81 8.52 -6.71 -29.79
N SER A 82 9.57 -6.18 -30.39
CA SER A 82 10.78 -5.81 -29.65
C SER A 82 10.59 -4.47 -28.99
N VAL A 83 11.04 -4.34 -27.73
CA VAL A 83 10.98 -3.07 -27.00
C VAL A 83 12.12 -2.16 -27.47
N SER A 84 11.76 -0.98 -27.94
CA SER A 84 12.73 0.06 -28.37
C SER A 84 13.29 0.87 -27.20
N HIS A 85 12.60 0.88 -26.05
CA HIS A 85 13.01 1.61 -24.87
C HIS A 85 13.90 0.75 -23.97
N LEU A 86 14.99 1.34 -23.50
CA LEU A 86 15.97 0.71 -22.63
C LEU A 86 15.92 1.40 -21.27
N VAL A 87 16.27 0.66 -20.22
CA VAL A 87 16.37 1.19 -18.85
C VAL A 87 17.83 1.29 -18.45
N ASN A 88 18.28 2.49 -18.12
CA ASN A 88 19.57 2.71 -17.50
C ASN A 88 19.44 2.48 -15.99
N LEU A 89 20.10 1.47 -15.47
CA LEU A 89 20.02 1.12 -14.05
C LEU A 89 20.53 2.21 -13.11
N SER A 90 21.43 3.09 -13.59
CA SER A 90 21.91 4.22 -12.78
C SER A 90 20.85 5.32 -12.57
N GLU A 91 19.84 5.37 -13.44
CA GLU A 91 18.74 6.34 -13.39
C GLU A 91 17.51 5.80 -12.66
N VAL A 92 17.51 4.51 -12.30
CA VAL A 92 16.38 3.90 -11.61
C VAL A 92 16.27 4.44 -10.18
N VAL A 93 15.20 5.16 -9.93
CA VAL A 93 14.86 5.62 -8.57
C VAL A 93 14.19 4.49 -7.83
N VAL A 94 14.90 3.90 -6.86
CA VAL A 94 14.32 2.92 -5.94
C VAL A 94 13.77 3.68 -4.74
N VAL A 95 12.46 3.61 -4.55
CA VAL A 95 11.84 4.11 -3.32
C VAL A 95 12.09 3.09 -2.23
N GLU A 96 13.08 3.35 -1.37
CA GLU A 96 13.34 2.51 -0.21
C GLU A 96 12.22 2.68 0.82
N ARG A 97 11.81 1.57 1.41
CA ARG A 97 10.84 1.62 2.52
C ARG A 97 11.54 2.16 3.76
N GLU A 98 10.85 3.02 4.50
CA GLU A 98 11.37 3.61 5.75
C GLU A 98 11.63 2.57 6.84
N PHE A 99 11.07 1.36 6.71
CA PHE A 99 11.23 0.25 7.64
C PHE A 99 11.20 -1.09 6.93
N ALA A 100 11.87 -2.08 7.51
CA ALA A 100 11.91 -3.43 6.97
C ALA A 100 10.56 -4.13 7.15
N LEU A 101 10.13 -4.89 6.13
CA LEU A 101 9.00 -5.81 6.29
C LEU A 101 9.42 -7.01 7.13
N LEU A 102 8.54 -7.37 8.05
CA LEU A 102 8.72 -8.47 8.99
C LEU A 102 7.68 -9.56 8.72
N SER A 103 8.09 -10.81 8.85
CA SER A 103 7.16 -11.93 8.89
C SER A 103 6.30 -11.88 10.14
N ALA A 104 5.16 -12.57 10.15
CA ALA A 104 4.28 -12.65 11.33
C ALA A 104 5.01 -13.18 12.57
N LYS A 105 5.94 -14.11 12.40
CA LYS A 105 6.78 -14.65 13.48
C LYS A 105 7.68 -13.56 14.08
N GLU A 106 8.31 -12.76 13.25
CA GLU A 106 9.19 -11.67 13.69
C GLU A 106 8.42 -10.54 14.37
N VAL A 107 7.24 -10.18 13.82
CA VAL A 107 6.33 -9.20 14.42
C VAL A 107 5.93 -9.66 15.84
N ASN A 108 5.42 -10.89 15.98
CA ASN A 108 5.02 -11.43 17.27
C ASN A 108 6.19 -11.45 18.25
N ALA A 109 7.37 -11.94 17.84
CA ALA A 109 8.56 -11.97 18.68
C ALA A 109 9.01 -10.57 19.13
N ALA A 110 8.92 -9.58 18.25
CA ALA A 110 9.28 -8.21 18.56
C ALA A 110 8.32 -7.58 19.59
N ILE A 111 7.00 -7.74 19.40
CA ILE A 111 5.98 -7.24 20.34
C ILE A 111 6.18 -7.88 21.72
N LYS A 112 6.25 -9.21 21.79
CA LYS A 112 6.44 -9.95 23.04
C LYS A 112 7.67 -9.49 23.82
N ARG A 113 8.80 -9.33 23.12
CA ARG A 113 10.07 -8.89 23.74
C ARG A 113 10.00 -7.46 24.28
N ARG A 114 9.30 -6.55 23.57
CA ARG A 114 9.28 -5.13 23.90
C ARG A 114 8.18 -4.74 24.89
N LEU A 115 6.97 -5.21 24.66
CA LEU A 115 5.81 -4.81 25.47
C LEU A 115 5.52 -5.77 26.61
N ARG A 116 5.93 -7.05 26.51
CA ARG A 116 5.60 -8.12 27.47
C ARG A 116 4.08 -8.32 27.67
N ARG A 117 3.27 -7.78 26.77
CA ARG A 117 1.83 -7.91 26.65
C ARG A 117 1.44 -7.81 25.19
N LYS A 118 0.19 -8.13 24.87
CA LYS A 118 -0.31 -7.91 23.50
C LYS A 118 -0.35 -6.42 23.17
N LEU A 119 0.00 -6.10 21.92
CA LEU A 119 -0.25 -4.79 21.33
C LEU A 119 -1.74 -4.65 21.03
N VAL A 120 -2.38 -3.60 21.51
CA VAL A 120 -3.81 -3.36 21.31
C VAL A 120 -4.03 -2.38 20.17
N VAL A 121 -4.73 -2.83 19.13
CA VAL A 121 -5.07 -2.04 17.95
C VAL A 121 -6.59 -1.87 17.89
N VAL A 122 -7.04 -0.61 17.84
CA VAL A 122 -8.45 -0.26 17.63
C VAL A 122 -8.60 0.24 16.20
N GLY A 123 -9.57 -0.27 15.45
CA GLY A 123 -9.82 0.17 14.07
C GLY A 123 -11.25 0.59 13.82
N ALA A 124 -11.44 1.59 12.95
CA ALA A 124 -12.75 2.13 12.60
C ALA A 124 -12.76 2.83 11.24
N CYS A 125 -13.97 3.01 10.69
CA CYS A 125 -14.25 4.08 9.73
C CYS A 125 -15.04 5.17 10.47
N ILE A 126 -14.61 6.42 10.40
CA ILE A 126 -15.16 7.52 11.20
C ILE A 126 -16.09 8.45 10.41
N GLY A 127 -16.92 9.20 11.15
CA GLY A 127 -17.85 10.15 10.57
C GLY A 127 -18.97 9.45 9.79
N THR A 128 -19.20 9.89 8.56
CA THR A 128 -20.22 9.30 7.68
C THR A 128 -19.71 8.16 6.80
N ASP A 129 -18.47 7.74 6.97
CA ASP A 129 -17.88 6.70 6.13
C ASP A 129 -18.37 5.31 6.53
N ALA A 130 -19.14 4.68 5.63
CA ALA A 130 -19.68 3.33 5.79
C ALA A 130 -18.82 2.24 5.12
N HIS A 131 -17.68 2.60 4.50
CA HIS A 131 -16.88 1.69 3.68
C HIS A 131 -15.86 0.91 4.53
N THR A 132 -16.25 -0.22 5.08
CA THR A 132 -15.36 -1.04 5.94
C THR A 132 -14.33 -1.87 5.20
N VAL A 133 -14.45 -2.03 3.88
CA VAL A 133 -13.54 -2.91 3.10
C VAL A 133 -12.07 -2.63 3.35
N GLY A 134 -11.67 -1.35 3.42
CA GLY A 134 -10.29 -0.96 3.67
C GLY A 134 -9.79 -1.34 5.06
N ILE A 135 -10.58 -1.05 6.09
CA ILE A 135 -10.19 -1.38 7.49
C ILE A 135 -10.25 -2.89 7.73
N ASP A 136 -11.26 -3.57 7.18
CA ASP A 136 -11.40 -5.03 7.30
C ASP A 136 -10.26 -5.77 6.58
N ALA A 137 -9.81 -5.26 5.44
CA ALA A 137 -8.65 -5.82 4.73
C ALA A 137 -7.38 -5.84 5.60
N ILE A 138 -7.21 -4.86 6.47
CA ILE A 138 -6.06 -4.77 7.39
C ILE A 138 -6.31 -5.55 8.68
N LEU A 139 -7.50 -5.44 9.28
CA LEU A 139 -7.76 -6.00 10.60
C LEU A 139 -8.15 -7.47 10.56
N ASN A 140 -9.10 -7.85 9.70
CA ASN A 140 -9.73 -9.16 9.68
C ASN A 140 -8.72 -10.26 9.33
N ILE A 141 -8.82 -11.40 9.98
CA ILE A 141 -7.95 -12.57 9.78
C ILE A 141 -7.83 -13.02 8.33
N LYS A 142 -8.83 -12.76 7.48
CA LYS A 142 -8.78 -13.07 6.03
C LYS A 142 -7.68 -12.28 5.33
N GLY A 143 -7.51 -11.02 5.72
CA GLY A 143 -6.48 -10.14 5.20
C GLY A 143 -6.71 -9.68 3.75
N PHE A 144 -5.61 -9.32 3.08
CA PHE A 144 -5.60 -8.77 1.72
C PHE A 144 -4.32 -9.17 0.98
N ALA A 145 -4.38 -9.30 -0.34
CA ALA A 145 -3.23 -9.58 -1.23
C ALA A 145 -2.42 -10.83 -0.83
N GLY A 146 -3.09 -11.87 -0.32
CA GLY A 146 -2.44 -13.11 0.12
C GLY A 146 -1.86 -13.06 1.54
N GLU A 147 -1.86 -11.91 2.19
CA GLU A 147 -1.42 -11.74 3.57
C GLU A 147 -2.59 -11.79 4.55
N LYS A 148 -2.35 -12.36 5.72
CA LYS A 148 -3.34 -12.41 6.82
C LYS A 148 -3.41 -11.06 7.53
N GLY A 149 -4.63 -10.65 7.95
CA GLY A 149 -4.84 -9.43 8.71
C GLY A 149 -4.30 -9.47 10.15
N LEU A 150 -4.38 -8.33 10.84
CA LEU A 150 -3.77 -8.18 12.17
C LEU A 150 -4.33 -9.16 13.21
N GLU A 151 -5.58 -9.64 13.08
CA GLU A 151 -6.15 -10.66 13.94
C GLU A 151 -5.40 -12.01 13.90
N TYR A 152 -4.63 -12.27 12.84
CA TYR A 152 -3.81 -13.47 12.72
C TYR A 152 -2.57 -13.43 13.65
N TYR A 153 -2.12 -12.25 14.01
CA TYR A 153 -0.92 -12.08 14.84
C TYR A 153 -1.22 -12.34 16.31
N THR A 154 -0.60 -13.37 16.87
CA THR A 154 -0.91 -13.83 18.25
C THR A 154 -0.63 -12.79 19.33
N GLU A 155 0.30 -11.88 19.08
CA GLU A 155 0.67 -10.81 20.00
C GLU A 155 -0.04 -9.48 19.72
N ILE A 156 -0.98 -9.45 18.75
CA ILE A 156 -1.84 -8.29 18.49
C ILE A 156 -3.27 -8.62 18.97
N LYS A 157 -3.87 -7.69 19.70
CA LYS A 157 -5.30 -7.72 20.04
C LYS A 157 -5.99 -6.65 19.21
N VAL A 158 -6.90 -7.07 18.35
CA VAL A 158 -7.68 -6.18 17.50
C VAL A 158 -9.05 -5.91 18.12
N VAL A 159 -9.47 -4.65 18.08
CA VAL A 159 -10.83 -4.20 18.40
C VAL A 159 -11.37 -3.47 17.18
N ASN A 160 -12.17 -4.15 16.37
CA ASN A 160 -12.83 -3.56 15.23
C ASN A 160 -14.12 -2.86 15.65
N CYS A 161 -14.19 -1.55 15.48
CA CYS A 161 -15.35 -0.73 15.86
C CYS A 161 -16.37 -0.58 14.71
N GLY A 162 -16.03 -1.05 13.49
CA GLY A 162 -16.91 -0.95 12.32
C GLY A 162 -16.89 0.42 11.65
N ALA A 163 -18.01 0.76 11.04
CA ALA A 163 -18.21 1.98 10.26
C ALA A 163 -18.99 3.06 11.01
N GLN A 164 -18.89 4.30 10.47
CA GLN A 164 -19.67 5.45 10.93
C GLN A 164 -19.50 5.77 12.43
N VAL A 165 -18.32 5.46 12.97
CA VAL A 165 -18.00 5.69 14.37
C VAL A 165 -17.78 7.18 14.60
N LEU A 166 -18.45 7.75 15.60
CA LEU A 166 -18.21 9.14 15.99
C LEU A 166 -16.86 9.28 16.69
N VAL A 167 -16.17 10.40 16.46
CA VAL A 167 -14.86 10.64 17.05
C VAL A 167 -14.85 10.51 18.58
N PRO A 168 -15.81 11.08 19.34
CA PRO A 168 -15.86 10.89 20.79
C PRO A 168 -16.03 9.43 21.21
N GLU A 169 -16.80 8.67 20.47
CA GLU A 169 -16.98 7.22 20.69
C GLU A 169 -15.68 6.45 20.43
N LEU A 170 -14.99 6.75 19.34
CA LEU A 170 -13.70 6.14 19.04
C LEU A 170 -12.67 6.40 20.14
N VAL A 171 -12.59 7.64 20.64
CA VAL A 171 -11.73 8.01 21.76
C VAL A 171 -12.09 7.21 23.01
N ALA A 172 -13.38 7.10 23.35
CA ALA A 172 -13.84 6.34 24.51
C ALA A 172 -13.49 4.84 24.39
N ARG A 173 -13.73 4.24 23.22
CA ARG A 173 -13.39 2.83 22.94
C ARG A 173 -11.88 2.57 23.00
N ALA A 174 -11.07 3.49 22.43
CA ALA A 174 -9.61 3.40 22.48
C ALA A 174 -9.09 3.46 23.93
N ARG A 175 -9.65 4.35 24.75
CA ARG A 175 -9.31 4.45 26.19
C ARG A 175 -9.70 3.17 26.95
N ALA A 176 -10.93 2.71 26.77
CA ALA A 176 -11.43 1.47 27.42
C ALA A 176 -10.59 0.26 27.04
N ALA A 177 -10.19 0.16 25.79
CA ALA A 177 -9.33 -0.91 25.30
C ALA A 177 -7.84 -0.75 25.70
N ARG A 178 -7.42 0.41 26.21
CA ARG A 178 -6.02 0.80 26.40
C ARG A 178 -5.23 0.62 25.10
N ALA A 179 -5.75 1.22 24.02
CA ALA A 179 -5.17 1.11 22.69
C ALA A 179 -3.74 1.65 22.63
N ASP A 180 -2.87 0.89 21.97
CA ASP A 180 -1.52 1.32 21.59
C ASP A 180 -1.50 2.02 20.24
N ALA A 181 -2.44 1.62 19.35
CA ALA A 181 -2.62 2.21 18.06
C ALA A 181 -4.11 2.29 17.69
N VAL A 182 -4.46 3.34 16.96
CA VAL A 182 -5.78 3.55 16.37
C VAL A 182 -5.61 3.64 14.87
N LEU A 183 -6.27 2.74 14.14
CA LEU A 183 -6.28 2.67 12.69
C LEU A 183 -7.62 3.17 12.16
N VAL A 184 -7.60 4.16 11.30
CA VAL A 184 -8.82 4.70 10.70
C VAL A 184 -8.74 4.62 9.19
N SER A 185 -9.77 4.04 8.58
CA SER A 185 -9.93 4.03 7.13
C SER A 185 -10.96 5.07 6.71
N GLN A 186 -10.65 5.85 5.68
CA GLN A 186 -11.57 6.80 5.08
C GLN A 186 -11.51 6.76 3.55
N VAL A 187 -12.67 6.54 2.94
CA VAL A 187 -12.88 6.49 1.49
C VAL A 187 -13.68 7.70 1.02
N VAL A 188 -14.56 8.23 1.87
CA VAL A 188 -15.39 9.40 1.56
C VAL A 188 -14.54 10.66 1.58
N THR A 189 -14.41 11.30 0.41
CA THR A 189 -13.53 12.48 0.20
C THR A 189 -14.28 13.73 -0.25
N GLN A 190 -15.62 13.67 -0.32
CA GLN A 190 -16.42 14.84 -0.69
C GLN A 190 -16.13 16.01 0.25
N LYS A 191 -15.87 17.20 -0.34
CA LYS A 191 -15.54 18.43 0.41
C LYS A 191 -14.40 18.22 1.43
N ASP A 192 -13.41 17.42 1.06
CA ASP A 192 -12.25 17.11 1.92
C ASP A 192 -12.63 16.50 3.30
N ALA A 193 -13.76 15.78 3.37
CA ALA A 193 -14.25 15.18 4.61
C ALA A 193 -13.19 14.31 5.30
N HIS A 194 -12.39 13.54 4.54
CA HIS A 194 -11.32 12.72 5.08
C HIS A 194 -10.24 13.55 5.81
N ILE A 195 -9.91 14.74 5.31
CA ILE A 195 -8.97 15.66 5.93
C ILE A 195 -9.56 16.22 7.23
N HIS A 196 -10.76 16.80 7.16
CA HIS A 196 -11.43 17.37 8.32
C HIS A 196 -11.68 16.37 9.43
N ASN A 197 -12.18 15.18 9.10
CA ASN A 197 -12.41 14.11 10.06
C ASN A 197 -11.10 13.66 10.73
N THR A 198 -10.01 13.56 9.97
CA THR A 198 -8.70 13.17 10.50
C THR A 198 -8.16 14.22 11.45
N MET A 199 -8.23 15.50 11.10
CA MET A 199 -7.79 16.60 11.97
C MET A 199 -8.62 16.66 13.25
N THR A 200 -9.96 16.55 13.14
CA THR A 200 -10.86 16.50 14.30
C THR A 200 -10.54 15.33 15.21
N MET A 201 -10.31 14.15 14.62
CA MET A 201 -9.91 12.97 15.38
C MET A 201 -8.58 13.18 16.10
N SER A 202 -7.55 13.65 15.40
CA SER A 202 -6.24 13.84 16.01
C SER A 202 -6.26 14.86 17.14
N ALA A 203 -7.02 15.94 17.01
CA ALA A 203 -7.23 16.94 18.07
C ALA A 203 -7.92 16.34 19.30
N ALA A 204 -9.02 15.57 19.07
CA ALA A 204 -9.76 14.93 20.15
C ALA A 204 -8.91 13.90 20.92
N PHE A 205 -8.06 13.14 20.24
CA PHE A 205 -7.12 12.23 20.92
C PHE A 205 -6.09 12.98 21.75
N ARG A 206 -5.54 14.07 21.24
CA ARG A 206 -4.58 14.89 22.00
C ARG A 206 -5.21 15.56 23.23
N GLU A 207 -6.45 15.96 23.13
CA GLU A 207 -7.21 16.51 24.27
C GLU A 207 -7.52 15.43 25.32
N ALA A 208 -7.92 14.24 24.87
CA ALA A 208 -8.35 13.17 25.75
C ALA A 208 -7.21 12.43 26.48
N TYR A 209 -5.97 12.52 25.98
CA TYR A 209 -4.84 11.80 26.54
C TYR A 209 -3.77 12.76 27.07
N PRO A 210 -3.08 12.41 28.18
CA PRO A 210 -1.90 13.18 28.63
C PRO A 210 -0.82 13.22 27.54
N ALA A 211 -0.02 14.27 27.55
CA ALA A 211 1.11 14.42 26.64
C ALA A 211 2.02 13.18 26.69
N GLY A 212 2.38 12.64 25.51
CA GLY A 212 3.21 11.44 25.37
C GLY A 212 2.51 10.10 25.63
N LYS A 213 1.17 10.12 25.91
CA LYS A 213 0.37 8.90 26.09
C LYS A 213 -0.71 8.69 25.02
N VAL A 214 -0.73 9.54 24.00
CA VAL A 214 -1.62 9.37 22.84
C VAL A 214 -1.24 8.08 22.12
N PRO A 215 -2.20 7.19 21.80
CA PRO A 215 -1.90 6.02 20.97
C PRO A 215 -1.40 6.45 19.59
N LEU A 216 -0.70 5.58 18.87
CA LEU A 216 -0.34 5.84 17.48
C LEU A 216 -1.62 6.08 16.67
N LEU A 217 -1.69 7.23 16.02
CA LEU A 217 -2.80 7.58 15.13
C LEU A 217 -2.39 7.29 13.69
N ILE A 218 -3.05 6.32 13.08
CA ILE A 218 -2.74 5.84 11.73
C ILE A 218 -3.99 5.97 10.89
N VAL A 219 -3.87 6.59 9.72
CA VAL A 219 -4.99 6.69 8.79
C VAL A 219 -4.67 6.01 7.47
N GLY A 220 -5.70 5.49 6.81
CA GLY A 220 -5.59 4.86 5.50
C GLY A 220 -6.73 5.28 4.58
N GLY A 221 -6.42 5.32 3.29
CA GLY A 221 -7.40 5.59 2.25
C GLY A 221 -6.78 5.95 0.91
N PRO A 222 -7.55 5.82 -0.18
CA PRO A 222 -7.03 5.95 -1.55
C PRO A 222 -6.67 7.39 -1.96
N ARG A 223 -7.09 8.38 -1.19
CA ARG A 223 -6.96 9.81 -1.53
C ARG A 223 -6.07 10.58 -0.56
N PHE A 224 -5.50 9.93 0.44
CA PHE A 224 -4.52 10.59 1.30
C PHE A 224 -3.17 10.75 0.60
N ASP A 225 -2.57 11.92 0.76
CA ASP A 225 -1.16 12.13 0.51
C ASP A 225 -0.34 11.68 1.73
N GLN A 226 0.58 10.75 1.52
CA GLN A 226 1.40 10.18 2.60
C GLN A 226 2.30 11.23 3.27
N GLY A 227 2.71 12.28 2.54
CA GLY A 227 3.53 13.36 3.07
C GLY A 227 2.79 14.28 4.04
N SER A 228 1.45 14.25 4.08
CA SER A 228 0.64 15.13 4.91
C SER A 228 0.41 14.66 6.36
N ALA A 229 1.03 13.55 6.79
CA ALA A 229 0.81 12.98 8.12
C ALA A 229 1.01 14.00 9.27
N ALA A 230 2.09 14.76 9.23
CA ALA A 230 2.39 15.78 10.24
C ALA A 230 1.33 16.90 10.25
N THR A 231 0.89 17.35 9.08
CA THR A 231 -0.14 18.40 8.93
C THR A 231 -1.48 17.94 9.49
N LEU A 232 -1.84 16.65 9.27
CA LEU A 232 -3.07 16.06 9.80
C LEU A 232 -2.95 15.65 11.28
N GLY A 233 -1.76 15.73 11.82
CA GLY A 233 -1.51 15.37 13.21
C GLY A 233 -1.58 13.87 13.49
N VAL A 234 -1.25 13.04 12.55
CA VAL A 234 -1.20 11.58 12.68
C VAL A 234 0.24 11.07 12.53
N ASP A 235 0.50 9.86 13.04
CA ASP A 235 1.84 9.28 13.02
C ASP A 235 2.17 8.65 11.67
N ARG A 236 1.14 8.16 10.94
CA ARG A 236 1.33 7.51 9.64
C ARG A 236 0.08 7.59 8.79
N ILE A 237 0.32 7.72 7.48
CA ILE A 237 -0.70 7.59 6.45
C ILE A 237 -0.34 6.39 5.58
N PHE A 238 -1.32 5.52 5.32
CA PHE A 238 -1.20 4.41 4.39
C PHE A 238 -2.09 4.63 3.17
N GLY A 239 -1.51 4.44 1.99
CA GLY A 239 -2.19 4.60 0.72
C GLY A 239 -2.86 3.32 0.20
N LYS A 240 -3.31 3.40 -1.05
CA LYS A 240 -3.87 2.25 -1.78
C LYS A 240 -2.81 1.16 -1.94
N GLY A 241 -3.22 -0.09 -1.72
CA GLY A 241 -2.35 -1.27 -1.90
C GLY A 241 -1.52 -1.65 -0.67
N THR A 242 -1.62 -0.90 0.43
CA THR A 242 -0.99 -1.27 1.70
C THR A 242 -1.49 -2.62 2.19
N THR A 243 -0.57 -3.47 2.62
CA THR A 243 -0.86 -4.81 3.12
C THR A 243 -0.91 -4.86 4.65
N PRO A 244 -1.59 -5.86 5.24
CA PRO A 244 -1.57 -6.06 6.70
C PRO A 244 -0.17 -6.25 7.27
N GLY A 245 0.72 -6.94 6.55
CA GLY A 245 2.11 -7.14 6.96
C GLY A 245 2.92 -5.86 6.99
N GLU A 246 2.65 -4.93 6.09
CA GLU A 246 3.24 -3.60 6.10
C GLU A 246 2.81 -2.80 7.33
N VAL A 247 1.51 -2.82 7.67
CA VAL A 247 0.98 -2.16 8.87
C VAL A 247 1.56 -2.80 10.14
N ALA A 248 1.61 -4.14 10.23
CA ALA A 248 2.19 -4.85 11.35
C ALA A 248 3.69 -4.52 11.53
N SER A 249 4.44 -4.44 10.44
CA SER A 249 5.85 -4.08 10.45
C SER A 249 6.07 -2.64 10.92
N TYR A 250 5.23 -1.71 10.47
CA TYR A 250 5.25 -0.32 10.95
C TYR A 250 4.99 -0.24 12.47
N LEU A 251 4.00 -0.96 12.99
CA LEU A 251 3.72 -1.00 14.43
C LEU A 251 4.95 -1.44 15.22
N VAL A 252 5.68 -2.47 14.75
CA VAL A 252 6.94 -2.90 15.37
C VAL A 252 8.02 -1.82 15.27
N HIS A 253 8.12 -1.14 14.14
CA HIS A 253 9.05 -0.02 13.95
C HIS A 253 8.76 1.11 14.95
N ALA A 254 7.50 1.49 15.11
CA ALA A 254 7.07 2.52 16.05
C ALA A 254 7.37 2.15 17.52
N ILE A 255 7.20 0.88 17.90
CA ILE A 255 7.59 0.36 19.21
C ILE A 255 9.11 0.52 19.42
N ARG A 256 9.93 0.16 18.42
CA ARG A 256 11.40 0.29 18.51
C ARG A 256 11.84 1.73 18.61
N GLY A 257 11.14 2.65 17.95
CA GLY A 257 11.38 4.09 18.01
C GLY A 257 10.86 4.77 19.28
N GLY A 258 10.27 4.02 20.22
CA GLY A 258 9.74 4.55 21.48
C GLY A 258 8.43 5.32 21.31
N LYS A 259 7.79 5.27 20.12
CA LYS A 259 6.53 5.96 19.84
C LYS A 259 5.31 5.28 20.49
N VAL A 260 5.39 3.99 20.78
CA VAL A 260 4.39 3.28 21.58
C VAL A 260 4.80 3.43 23.03
N ALA A 261 4.09 4.28 23.77
CA ALA A 261 4.30 4.40 25.20
C ALA A 261 4.11 3.04 25.85
N ALA A 262 5.09 2.60 26.64
CA ALA A 262 4.87 1.52 27.58
C ALA A 262 3.72 1.98 28.48
N SER A 263 2.51 1.48 28.19
CA SER A 263 1.34 1.75 29.03
C SER A 263 1.69 1.31 30.44
N LEU A 264 1.82 2.27 31.31
CA LEU A 264 2.12 2.04 32.71
C LEU A 264 1.08 1.10 33.31
N ALA A 265 1.61 0.09 33.98
CA ALA A 265 0.90 -0.79 34.89
C ALA A 265 -0.01 -0.03 35.85
#